data_96c3bd37d6d14f6ac03ee0ace04b41e8
#
_entry.id   96c3bd37d6d14f6ac03ee0ace04b41e8
#
_cell.length_a   1.000
_cell.length_b   1.000
_cell.length_c   1.000
_cell.angle_alpha   90.00
_cell.angle_beta   90.00
_cell.angle_gamma   90.00
#
_symmetry.space_group_name_H-M   'P 1'
#
loop_
_entity.id
_entity.type
_entity.pdbx_description
1 polymer ?
#
loop_
_entity_poly.entity_id
_entity_poly.type
_entity_poly.pdbx_seq_one_letter_code
_entity_poly.pdbx_strand_id
1 'polypeptide(L)'
;ASNLYARRIFAERALSEGLDKDPQVQALLRVARDKVLSDAMLEHIDKKSVPNEAGLESLARNIYRANPDRFKVGEEVNISHILFSGDTPETRAKAEQTLDELKKGADFAALAKERSADTGSASKGGELGFFGAGRMVPAFETAAFALKNPGELSDVVKTQFGYHIIKLNEKRAPRGRAFDEIKEDLVKEVRSKAAQD
;
A
#
# COMPACT_ATOMS: atom_id res chain seq x y z
N ALA A 1 -22.50 38.27 -3.34
CA ALA A 1 -21.86 39.59 -3.37
C ALA A 1 -22.82 40.71 -2.86
N SER A 2 -24.10 40.72 -3.23
CA SER A 2 -25.10 41.73 -2.90
C SER A 2 -25.38 41.87 -1.38
N ASN A 3 -25.36 40.77 -0.63
CA ASN A 3 -25.70 40.74 0.80
C ASN A 3 -24.59 41.32 1.72
N LEU A 4 -23.32 41.18 1.33
CA LEU A 4 -22.18 41.76 2.07
C LEU A 4 -22.12 43.28 1.94
N TYR A 5 -22.41 43.79 0.75
CA TYR A 5 -22.41 45.23 0.50
C TYR A 5 -23.52 45.95 1.28
N ALA A 6 -24.73 45.38 1.27
CA ALA A 6 -25.85 45.90 2.05
C ALA A 6 -25.54 45.89 3.57
N ARG A 7 -25.00 44.83 4.10
CA ARG A 7 -24.58 44.74 5.52
C ARG A 7 -23.59 45.83 5.90
N ARG A 8 -22.63 46.14 5.04
CA ARG A 8 -21.63 47.18 5.28
C ARG A 8 -22.25 48.55 5.37
N ILE A 9 -23.16 48.89 4.45
CA ILE A 9 -23.85 50.16 4.46
C ILE A 9 -24.69 50.33 5.74
N PHE A 10 -25.45 49.30 6.13
CA PHE A 10 -26.22 49.36 7.38
C PHE A 10 -25.32 49.47 8.62
N ALA A 11 -24.17 48.80 8.65
CA ALA A 11 -23.23 48.93 9.76
C ALA A 11 -22.63 50.34 9.84
N GLU A 12 -22.23 50.94 8.73
CA GLU A 12 -21.72 52.31 8.68
C GLU A 12 -22.76 53.31 9.15
N ARG A 13 -24.04 53.12 8.76
CA ARG A 13 -25.14 53.96 9.22
C ARG A 13 -25.43 53.79 10.72
N ALA A 14 -25.41 52.57 11.23
CA ALA A 14 -25.57 52.30 12.64
C ALA A 14 -24.50 52.98 13.50
N LEU A 15 -23.25 52.98 13.02
CA LEU A 15 -22.15 53.71 13.68
C LEU A 15 -22.41 55.22 13.65
N SER A 16 -22.86 55.79 12.52
CA SER A 16 -23.15 57.23 12.43
C SER A 16 -24.31 57.66 13.31
N GLU A 17 -25.27 56.78 13.57
CA GLU A 17 -26.40 57.00 14.47
C GLU A 17 -26.07 56.67 15.95
N GLY A 18 -24.83 56.20 16.25
CA GLY A 18 -24.35 55.92 17.62
C GLY A 18 -24.89 54.64 18.24
N LEU A 19 -25.46 53.73 17.43
CA LEU A 19 -25.99 52.43 17.90
C LEU A 19 -24.91 51.54 18.52
N ASP A 20 -23.66 51.74 18.15
CA ASP A 20 -22.51 51.07 18.75
C ASP A 20 -22.31 51.41 20.23
N LYS A 21 -22.88 52.52 20.70
CA LYS A 21 -22.82 52.99 22.10
C LYS A 21 -23.96 52.41 22.96
N ASP A 22 -24.96 51.83 22.34
CA ASP A 22 -26.06 51.16 23.07
C ASP A 22 -25.54 49.99 23.91
N PRO A 23 -25.86 49.90 25.21
CA PRO A 23 -25.37 48.85 26.10
C PRO A 23 -25.68 47.42 25.63
N GLN A 24 -26.84 47.21 24.98
CA GLN A 24 -27.24 45.91 24.46
C GLN A 24 -26.41 45.55 23.21
N VAL A 25 -26.20 46.53 22.31
CA VAL A 25 -25.35 46.34 21.13
C VAL A 25 -23.91 46.07 21.54
N GLN A 26 -23.39 46.81 22.52
CA GLN A 26 -22.06 46.59 23.07
C GLN A 26 -21.87 45.19 23.69
N ALA A 27 -22.90 44.67 24.40
CA ALA A 27 -22.86 43.30 24.93
C ALA A 27 -22.79 42.28 23.82
N LEU A 28 -23.59 42.42 22.76
CA LEU A 28 -23.56 41.55 21.58
C LEU A 28 -22.24 41.62 20.82
N LEU A 29 -21.68 42.80 20.66
CA LEU A 29 -20.37 42.98 20.02
C LEU A 29 -19.26 42.33 20.80
N ARG A 30 -19.28 42.37 22.17
CA ARG A 30 -18.33 41.62 23.00
C ARG A 30 -18.41 40.14 22.78
N VAL A 31 -19.63 39.56 22.84
CA VAL A 31 -19.84 38.14 22.60
C VAL A 31 -19.35 37.70 21.21
N ALA A 32 -19.69 38.49 20.17
CA ALA A 32 -19.27 38.20 18.81
C ALA A 32 -17.73 38.26 18.66
N ARG A 33 -17.09 39.27 19.24
CA ARG A 33 -15.62 39.42 19.27
C ARG A 33 -14.95 38.25 19.98
N ASP A 34 -15.45 37.89 21.18
CA ASP A 34 -14.87 36.83 21.98
C ASP A 34 -14.99 35.51 21.26
N LYS A 35 -16.11 35.26 20.59
CA LYS A 35 -16.28 34.07 19.74
C LYS A 35 -15.25 34.04 18.61
N VAL A 36 -15.09 35.10 17.85
CA VAL A 36 -14.14 35.17 16.74
C VAL A 36 -12.71 34.98 17.22
N LEU A 37 -12.34 35.60 18.35
CA LEU A 37 -10.97 35.44 18.93
C LEU A 37 -10.72 34.03 19.46
N SER A 38 -11.73 33.42 20.09
CA SER A 38 -11.64 32.04 20.56
C SER A 38 -11.47 31.07 19.40
N ASP A 39 -12.31 31.19 18.37
CA ASP A 39 -12.23 30.34 17.16
C ASP A 39 -10.85 30.49 16.48
N ALA A 40 -10.35 31.74 16.35
CA ALA A 40 -9.04 32.01 15.77
C ALA A 40 -7.89 31.45 16.62
N MET A 41 -8.02 31.48 17.96
CA MET A 41 -7.01 30.93 18.87
C MET A 41 -6.98 29.41 18.81
N LEU A 42 -8.13 28.74 18.75
CA LEU A 42 -8.21 27.30 18.55
C LEU A 42 -7.53 26.90 17.24
N GLU A 43 -7.84 27.56 16.14
CA GLU A 43 -7.18 27.31 14.85
C GLU A 43 -5.66 27.53 14.91
N HIS A 44 -5.21 28.53 15.66
CA HIS A 44 -3.78 28.80 15.85
C HIS A 44 -3.07 27.73 16.68
N ILE A 45 -3.73 27.19 17.72
CA ILE A 45 -3.24 26.10 18.52
C ILE A 45 -3.17 24.83 17.67
N ASP A 46 -4.20 24.50 16.92
CA ASP A 46 -4.23 23.33 16.02
C ASP A 46 -3.09 23.38 15.01
N LYS A 47 -2.89 24.53 14.36
CA LYS A 47 -1.77 24.70 13.41
C LYS A 47 -0.38 24.57 14.04
N LYS A 48 -0.21 24.92 15.34
CA LYS A 48 1.03 24.72 16.07
C LYS A 48 1.20 23.33 16.63
N SER A 49 0.10 22.63 16.92
CA SER A 49 0.11 21.30 17.52
C SER A 49 0.41 20.21 16.51
N VAL A 50 0.09 20.42 15.22
CA VAL A 50 0.47 19.48 14.16
C VAL A 50 1.92 19.76 13.77
N PRO A 51 2.83 18.78 13.94
CA PRO A 51 4.21 18.95 13.48
C PRO A 51 4.22 19.32 11.99
N ASN A 52 5.07 20.26 11.61
CA ASN A 52 5.31 20.55 10.19
C ASN A 52 5.89 19.31 9.47
N GLU A 53 5.96 19.32 8.16
CA GLU A 53 6.46 18.18 7.36
C GLU A 53 7.82 17.67 7.85
N ALA A 54 8.73 18.55 8.23
CA ALA A 54 10.05 18.17 8.77
C ALA A 54 9.93 17.48 10.14
N GLY A 55 9.01 17.92 10.99
CA GLY A 55 8.73 17.30 12.28
C GLY A 55 8.09 15.91 12.10
N LEU A 56 7.14 15.78 11.17
CA LEU A 56 6.53 14.49 10.83
C LEU A 56 7.55 13.50 10.28
N GLU A 57 8.46 13.95 9.41
CA GLU A 57 9.55 13.11 8.89
C GLU A 57 10.51 12.69 10.00
N SER A 58 10.84 13.59 10.91
CA SER A 58 11.71 13.27 12.06
C SER A 58 11.08 12.20 12.96
N LEU A 59 9.78 12.31 13.26
CA LEU A 59 9.04 11.29 14.02
C LEU A 59 8.98 9.97 13.26
N ALA A 60 8.72 9.98 11.96
CA ALA A 60 8.73 8.80 11.11
C ALA A 60 10.11 8.10 11.13
N ARG A 61 11.21 8.86 11.04
CA ARG A 61 12.58 8.31 11.18
C ARG A 61 12.85 7.69 12.54
N ASN A 62 12.33 8.28 13.61
CA ASN A 62 12.45 7.72 14.94
C ASN A 62 11.70 6.40 15.09
N ILE A 63 10.47 6.31 14.55
CA ILE A 63 9.70 5.05 14.50
C ILE A 63 10.46 3.98 13.71
N TYR A 64 11.02 4.35 12.56
CA TYR A 64 11.80 3.44 11.72
C TYR A 64 13.02 2.88 12.47
N ARG A 65 13.78 3.73 13.13
CA ARG A 65 14.98 3.34 13.90
C ARG A 65 14.65 2.49 15.13
N ALA A 66 13.56 2.82 15.81
CA ALA A 66 13.14 2.11 17.02
C ALA A 66 12.53 0.72 16.74
N ASN A 67 12.08 0.46 15.52
CA ASN A 67 11.35 -0.76 15.17
C ASN A 67 11.92 -1.44 13.90
N PRO A 68 13.20 -1.82 13.85
CA PRO A 68 13.82 -2.36 12.64
C PRO A 68 13.14 -3.65 12.14
N ASP A 69 12.64 -4.47 13.04
CA ASP A 69 11.97 -5.74 12.70
C ASP A 69 10.63 -5.53 11.97
N ARG A 70 9.95 -4.44 12.24
CA ARG A 70 8.69 -4.07 11.57
C ARG A 70 8.87 -3.85 10.06
N PHE A 71 10.07 -3.47 9.64
CA PHE A 71 10.38 -3.09 8.26
C PHE A 71 11.24 -4.11 7.54
N LYS A 72 11.37 -5.32 8.09
CA LYS A 72 12.01 -6.44 7.41
C LYS A 72 11.06 -7.03 6.38
N VAL A 73 11.58 -7.28 5.20
CA VAL A 73 10.96 -8.10 4.17
C VAL A 73 11.66 -9.44 4.20
N GLY A 74 10.89 -10.51 4.27
CA GLY A 74 11.41 -11.88 4.19
C GLY A 74 12.02 -12.17 2.81
N GLU A 75 12.42 -13.40 2.60
CA GLU A 75 12.83 -13.87 1.28
C GLU A 75 11.68 -13.72 0.29
N GLU A 76 11.96 -13.26 -0.92
CA GLU A 76 11.01 -13.11 -2.01
C GLU A 76 11.50 -13.90 -3.23
N VAL A 77 10.56 -14.52 -3.93
CA VAL A 77 10.83 -15.23 -5.18
C VAL A 77 9.98 -14.66 -6.31
N ASN A 78 10.57 -14.48 -7.48
CA ASN A 78 9.86 -14.28 -8.73
C ASN A 78 9.88 -15.59 -9.50
N ILE A 79 8.70 -16.10 -9.83
CA ILE A 79 8.55 -17.38 -10.51
C ILE A 79 7.65 -17.28 -11.73
N SER A 80 7.82 -18.25 -12.62
CA SER A 80 6.83 -18.59 -13.64
C SER A 80 6.26 -19.98 -13.37
N HIS A 81 4.99 -20.20 -13.70
CA HIS A 81 4.40 -21.51 -13.55
C HIS A 81 3.56 -21.94 -14.76
N ILE A 82 3.35 -23.25 -14.88
CA ILE A 82 2.39 -23.86 -15.78
C ILE A 82 1.42 -24.68 -14.94
N LEU A 83 0.12 -24.38 -15.04
CA LEU A 83 -0.93 -25.09 -14.34
C LEU A 83 -1.64 -26.07 -15.29
N PHE A 84 -1.74 -27.31 -14.87
CA PHE A 84 -2.60 -28.34 -15.47
C PHE A 84 -3.77 -28.59 -14.52
N SER A 85 -4.95 -28.09 -14.90
CA SER A 85 -6.15 -28.15 -14.06
C SER A 85 -6.69 -29.56 -13.94
N GLY A 86 -7.14 -29.91 -12.74
CA GLY A 86 -7.73 -31.21 -12.42
C GLY A 86 -6.77 -32.17 -11.72
N ASP A 87 -7.36 -33.18 -11.08
CA ASP A 87 -6.64 -34.20 -10.27
C ASP A 87 -6.88 -35.59 -10.86
N THR A 88 -6.46 -35.78 -12.11
CA THR A 88 -6.55 -37.07 -12.79
C THR A 88 -5.17 -37.59 -13.17
N PRO A 89 -5.02 -38.93 -13.34
CA PRO A 89 -3.76 -39.50 -13.83
C PRO A 89 -3.31 -38.92 -15.18
N GLU A 90 -4.25 -38.60 -16.06
CA GLU A 90 -4.01 -38.01 -17.39
C GLU A 90 -3.44 -36.57 -17.25
N THR A 91 -3.99 -35.79 -16.33
CA THR A 91 -3.52 -34.44 -16.06
C THR A 91 -2.11 -34.47 -15.48
N ARG A 92 -1.85 -35.37 -14.56
CA ARG A 92 -0.51 -35.60 -14.02
C ARG A 92 0.50 -36.01 -15.09
N ALA A 93 0.12 -36.97 -15.95
CA ALA A 93 0.98 -37.41 -17.05
C ALA A 93 1.34 -36.28 -18.01
N LYS A 94 0.38 -35.38 -18.33
CA LYS A 94 0.63 -34.18 -19.15
C LYS A 94 1.64 -33.24 -18.48
N ALA A 95 1.53 -33.03 -17.16
CA ALA A 95 2.49 -32.22 -16.41
C ALA A 95 3.88 -32.84 -16.41
N GLU A 96 3.99 -34.15 -16.18
CA GLU A 96 5.26 -34.87 -16.20
C GLU A 96 5.90 -34.84 -17.59
N GLN A 97 5.13 -35.07 -18.66
CA GLN A 97 5.63 -34.95 -20.03
C GLN A 97 6.14 -33.53 -20.33
N THR A 98 5.39 -32.52 -19.93
CA THR A 98 5.81 -31.12 -20.14
C THR A 98 7.09 -30.80 -19.35
N LEU A 99 7.22 -31.30 -18.12
CA LEU A 99 8.45 -31.15 -17.33
C LEU A 99 9.65 -31.80 -18.04
N ASP A 100 9.46 -32.99 -18.64
CA ASP A 100 10.51 -33.66 -19.41
C ASP A 100 10.93 -32.87 -20.65
N GLU A 101 9.98 -32.27 -21.34
CA GLU A 101 10.25 -31.36 -22.48
C GLU A 101 11.06 -30.13 -22.02
N LEU A 102 10.69 -29.53 -20.89
CA LEU A 102 11.40 -28.38 -20.29
C LEU A 102 12.84 -28.77 -19.88
N LYS A 103 13.01 -29.92 -19.29
CA LYS A 103 14.37 -30.47 -18.92
C LYS A 103 15.25 -30.72 -20.15
N LYS A 104 14.64 -30.93 -21.31
CA LYS A 104 15.33 -31.08 -22.60
C LYS A 104 15.57 -29.74 -23.31
N GLY A 105 15.19 -28.62 -22.69
CA GLY A 105 15.48 -27.26 -23.18
C GLY A 105 14.34 -26.59 -23.95
N ALA A 106 13.10 -27.11 -23.83
CA ALA A 106 11.94 -26.42 -24.39
C ALA A 106 11.73 -25.05 -23.71
N ASP A 107 11.18 -24.09 -24.47
CA ASP A 107 10.90 -22.76 -23.97
C ASP A 107 9.73 -22.75 -22.99
N PHE A 108 10.00 -22.34 -21.76
CA PHE A 108 9.01 -22.34 -20.68
C PHE A 108 7.84 -21.41 -20.99
N ALA A 109 8.14 -20.20 -21.47
CA ALA A 109 7.11 -19.18 -21.73
C ALA A 109 6.19 -19.61 -22.89
N ALA A 110 6.72 -20.27 -23.90
CA ALA A 110 5.95 -20.81 -25.00
C ALA A 110 5.00 -21.93 -24.52
N LEU A 111 5.50 -22.88 -23.73
CA LEU A 111 4.66 -23.96 -23.16
C LEU A 111 3.63 -23.44 -22.16
N ALA A 112 3.97 -22.41 -21.37
CA ALA A 112 2.99 -21.78 -20.49
C ALA A 112 1.84 -21.15 -21.26
N LYS A 113 2.12 -20.42 -22.36
CA LYS A 113 1.11 -19.83 -23.23
C LYS A 113 0.22 -20.89 -23.90
N GLU A 114 0.80 -22.01 -24.29
CA GLU A 114 0.11 -23.07 -25.01
C GLU A 114 -0.73 -23.96 -24.08
N ARG A 115 -0.20 -24.31 -22.89
CA ARG A 115 -0.72 -25.41 -22.07
C ARG A 115 -1.23 -25.03 -20.69
N SER A 116 -0.87 -23.83 -20.19
CA SER A 116 -1.29 -23.43 -18.85
C SER A 116 -2.78 -23.15 -18.76
N ALA A 117 -3.44 -23.76 -17.78
CA ALA A 117 -4.82 -23.48 -17.43
C ALA A 117 -4.99 -22.18 -16.63
N ASP A 118 -3.90 -21.59 -16.12
CA ASP A 118 -3.92 -20.27 -15.50
C ASP A 118 -3.89 -19.16 -16.56
N THR A 119 -5.08 -18.77 -17.02
CA THR A 119 -5.23 -17.74 -18.06
C THR A 119 -4.70 -16.37 -17.63
N GLY A 120 -4.61 -16.11 -16.34
CA GLY A 120 -4.09 -14.84 -15.79
C GLY A 120 -2.60 -14.64 -16.03
N SER A 121 -1.82 -15.70 -15.99
CA SER A 121 -0.36 -15.67 -16.20
C SER A 121 0.09 -16.29 -17.52
N ALA A 122 -0.69 -17.17 -18.12
CA ALA A 122 -0.31 -17.90 -19.35
C ALA A 122 0.15 -16.95 -20.47
N SER A 123 -0.58 -15.88 -20.75
CA SER A 123 -0.25 -14.88 -21.78
C SER A 123 1.10 -14.18 -21.54
N LYS A 124 1.54 -14.12 -20.27
CA LYS A 124 2.82 -13.56 -19.83
C LYS A 124 3.91 -14.62 -19.66
N GLY A 125 3.74 -15.81 -20.28
CA GLY A 125 4.67 -16.91 -20.13
C GLY A 125 4.66 -17.59 -18.76
N GLY A 126 3.55 -17.48 -18.04
CA GLY A 126 3.37 -18.06 -16.71
C GLY A 126 3.90 -17.21 -15.56
N GLU A 127 4.40 -16.00 -15.81
CA GLU A 127 5.03 -15.14 -14.81
C GLU A 127 4.01 -14.63 -13.78
N LEU A 128 4.32 -14.83 -12.48
CA LEU A 128 3.51 -14.36 -11.34
C LEU A 128 4.11 -13.15 -10.63
N GLY A 129 5.35 -12.75 -10.96
CA GLY A 129 6.07 -11.69 -10.28
C GLY A 129 6.62 -12.11 -8.92
N PHE A 130 7.11 -11.12 -8.14
CA PHE A 130 7.65 -11.35 -6.81
C PHE A 130 6.56 -11.56 -5.76
N PHE A 131 6.77 -12.54 -4.90
CA PHE A 131 5.98 -12.73 -3.69
C PHE A 131 6.83 -13.28 -2.54
N GLY A 132 6.42 -12.95 -1.31
CA GLY A 132 6.96 -13.49 -0.08
C GLY A 132 6.11 -14.63 0.48
N ALA A 133 6.55 -15.20 1.60
CA ALA A 133 5.83 -16.26 2.29
C ALA A 133 4.41 -15.87 2.71
N GLY A 134 3.50 -16.83 2.69
CA GLY A 134 2.08 -16.66 3.08
C GLY A 134 1.18 -16.09 1.97
N ARG A 135 1.64 -16.03 0.73
CA ARG A 135 0.87 -15.48 -0.40
C ARG A 135 0.28 -16.55 -1.31
N MET A 136 0.86 -17.72 -1.32
CA MET A 136 0.46 -18.83 -2.19
C MET A 136 0.00 -20.04 -1.36
N VAL A 137 -0.63 -21.00 -2.01
CA VAL A 137 -1.00 -22.26 -1.34
C VAL A 137 0.25 -23.01 -0.85
N PRO A 138 0.22 -23.67 0.33
CA PRO A 138 1.42 -24.18 0.99
C PRO A 138 2.31 -25.08 0.15
N ALA A 139 1.74 -26.01 -0.60
CA ALA A 139 2.52 -26.94 -1.43
C ALA A 139 3.26 -26.20 -2.57
N PHE A 140 2.61 -25.23 -3.20
CA PHE A 140 3.19 -24.40 -4.24
C PHE A 140 4.31 -23.52 -3.68
N GLU A 141 4.04 -22.87 -2.55
CA GLU A 141 4.98 -21.98 -1.88
C GLU A 141 6.25 -22.74 -1.45
N THR A 142 6.09 -23.90 -0.80
CA THR A 142 7.21 -24.75 -0.40
C THR A 142 8.10 -25.10 -1.59
N ALA A 143 7.50 -25.50 -2.71
CA ALA A 143 8.25 -25.85 -3.92
C ALA A 143 8.95 -24.64 -4.54
N ALA A 144 8.29 -23.48 -4.60
CA ALA A 144 8.87 -22.26 -5.15
C ALA A 144 10.08 -21.76 -4.34
N PHE A 145 9.97 -21.75 -3.01
CA PHE A 145 11.06 -21.31 -2.13
C PHE A 145 12.21 -22.33 -2.01
N ALA A 146 11.97 -23.61 -2.34
CA ALA A 146 13.03 -24.62 -2.38
C ALA A 146 13.99 -24.43 -3.57
N LEU A 147 13.56 -23.75 -4.64
CA LEU A 147 14.40 -23.44 -5.80
C LEU A 147 15.47 -22.42 -5.39
N LYS A 148 16.70 -22.62 -5.89
CA LYS A 148 17.86 -21.83 -5.46
C LYS A 148 18.41 -20.94 -6.57
N ASN A 149 18.39 -21.43 -7.81
CA ASN A 149 19.06 -20.79 -8.92
C ASN A 149 18.06 -20.31 -9.98
N PRO A 150 18.23 -19.11 -10.55
CA PRO A 150 17.44 -18.67 -11.69
C PRO A 150 17.47 -19.72 -12.82
N GLY A 151 16.30 -20.02 -13.38
CA GLY A 151 16.12 -21.06 -14.40
C GLY A 151 15.84 -22.45 -13.84
N GLU A 152 16.00 -22.69 -12.56
CA GLU A 152 15.72 -23.97 -11.92
C GLU A 152 14.22 -24.30 -11.98
N LEU A 153 13.91 -25.57 -12.28
CA LEU A 153 12.55 -26.11 -12.37
C LEU A 153 12.22 -26.94 -11.14
N SER A 154 10.98 -26.82 -10.65
CA SER A 154 10.46 -27.75 -9.65
C SER A 154 10.12 -29.12 -10.29
N ASP A 155 9.94 -30.12 -9.46
CA ASP A 155 9.17 -31.28 -9.83
C ASP A 155 7.69 -30.89 -10.00
N VAL A 156 6.85 -31.83 -10.49
CA VAL A 156 5.42 -31.62 -10.57
C VAL A 156 4.82 -31.46 -9.18
N VAL A 157 4.22 -30.31 -8.90
CA VAL A 157 3.65 -29.96 -7.61
C VAL A 157 2.12 -30.07 -7.65
N LYS A 158 1.56 -30.88 -6.77
CA LYS A 158 0.11 -31.03 -6.62
C LYS A 158 -0.46 -29.97 -5.67
N THR A 159 -1.52 -29.30 -6.09
CA THR A 159 -2.33 -28.40 -5.25
C THR A 159 -3.82 -28.69 -5.44
N GLN A 160 -4.68 -27.95 -4.76
CA GLN A 160 -6.13 -28.02 -4.97
C GLN A 160 -6.58 -27.58 -6.38
N PHE A 161 -5.74 -26.87 -7.13
CA PHE A 161 -6.04 -26.39 -8.50
C PHE A 161 -5.62 -27.41 -9.58
N GLY A 162 -4.77 -28.36 -9.23
CA GLY A 162 -4.21 -29.35 -10.16
C GLY A 162 -2.71 -29.50 -9.96
N TYR A 163 -2.00 -29.71 -11.07
CA TYR A 163 -0.56 -29.93 -11.09
C TYR A 163 0.17 -28.72 -11.66
N HIS A 164 1.25 -28.30 -11.00
CA HIS A 164 2.06 -27.17 -11.38
C HIS A 164 3.48 -27.57 -11.71
N ILE A 165 4.08 -26.88 -12.66
CA ILE A 165 5.53 -26.82 -12.87
C ILE A 165 5.95 -25.39 -12.59
N ILE A 166 6.96 -25.20 -11.74
CA ILE A 166 7.43 -23.90 -11.31
C ILE A 166 8.85 -23.68 -11.79
N LYS A 167 9.13 -22.50 -12.35
CA LYS A 167 10.48 -22.06 -12.71
C LYS A 167 10.84 -20.84 -11.90
N LEU A 168 12.02 -20.85 -11.26
CA LEU A 168 12.56 -19.68 -10.58
C LEU A 168 13.11 -18.68 -11.61
N ASN A 169 12.62 -17.44 -11.58
CA ASN A 169 13.17 -16.36 -12.39
C ASN A 169 14.21 -15.54 -11.60
N GLU A 170 13.88 -15.16 -10.37
CA GLU A 170 14.77 -14.39 -9.49
C GLU A 170 14.45 -14.68 -8.02
N LYS A 171 15.46 -14.63 -7.18
CA LYS A 171 15.33 -14.81 -5.74
C LYS A 171 15.99 -13.64 -5.01
N ARG A 172 15.28 -13.05 -4.06
CA ARG A 172 15.76 -11.95 -3.24
C ARG A 172 15.91 -12.40 -1.80
N ALA A 173 17.10 -12.21 -1.26
CA ALA A 173 17.35 -12.47 0.16
C ALA A 173 16.51 -11.55 1.07
N PRO A 174 16.22 -11.99 2.31
CA PRO A 174 15.61 -11.15 3.31
C PRO A 174 16.38 -9.82 3.47
N ARG A 175 15.67 -8.70 3.52
CA ARG A 175 16.28 -7.37 3.68
C ARG A 175 15.43 -6.45 4.56
N GLY A 176 16.06 -5.43 5.14
CA GLY A 176 15.31 -4.29 5.65
C GLY A 176 14.86 -3.40 4.49
N ARG A 177 13.61 -2.92 4.55
CA ARG A 177 13.16 -1.84 3.65
C ARG A 177 13.88 -0.55 4.02
N ALA A 178 14.42 0.15 3.04
CA ALA A 178 15.03 1.46 3.29
C ALA A 178 13.97 2.47 3.76
N PHE A 179 14.37 3.46 4.55
CA PHE A 179 13.44 4.48 5.03
C PHE A 179 12.70 5.18 3.88
N ASP A 180 13.39 5.48 2.78
CA ASP A 180 12.81 6.16 1.62
C ASP A 180 11.72 5.34 0.91
N GLU A 181 11.75 4.00 1.01
CA GLU A 181 10.71 3.10 0.46
C GLU A 181 9.39 3.15 1.26
N ILE A 182 9.44 3.61 2.51
CA ILE A 182 8.30 3.59 3.45
C ILE A 182 8.00 4.94 4.06
N LYS A 183 8.78 5.96 3.72
CA LYS A 183 8.69 7.32 4.27
C LYS A 183 7.28 7.89 4.18
N GLU A 184 6.66 7.82 3.02
CA GLU A 184 5.32 8.38 2.81
C GLU A 184 4.27 7.69 3.69
N ASP A 185 4.33 6.37 3.81
CA ASP A 185 3.39 5.60 4.64
C ASP A 185 3.58 5.91 6.12
N LEU A 186 4.83 6.00 6.59
CA LEU A 186 5.13 6.34 7.97
C LEU A 186 4.75 7.78 8.30
N VAL A 187 4.98 8.72 7.40
CA VAL A 187 4.57 10.13 7.59
C VAL A 187 3.04 10.23 7.67
N LYS A 188 2.31 9.49 6.83
CA LYS A 188 0.83 9.42 6.91
C LYS A 188 0.37 8.83 8.24
N GLU A 189 1.01 7.75 8.70
CA GLU A 189 0.70 7.13 10.00
C GLU A 189 0.91 8.11 11.16
N VAL A 190 2.05 8.79 11.19
CA VAL A 190 2.37 9.79 12.22
C VAL A 190 1.38 10.95 12.20
N ARG A 191 1.03 11.44 11.00
CA ARG A 191 0.05 12.51 10.83
C ARG A 191 -1.34 12.10 11.35
N SER A 192 -1.78 10.88 11.04
CA SER A 192 -3.07 10.36 11.51
C SER A 192 -3.11 10.23 13.04
N LYS A 193 -2.02 9.81 13.66
CA LYS A 193 -1.93 9.74 15.13
C LYS A 193 -1.95 11.12 15.77
N ALA A 194 -1.16 12.05 15.24
CA ALA A 194 -1.13 13.43 15.74
C ALA A 194 -2.46 14.21 15.58
N ALA A 195 -3.36 13.73 14.72
CA ALA A 195 -4.70 14.32 14.56
C ALA A 195 -5.76 13.68 15.47
N GLN A 196 -5.42 12.60 16.20
CA GLN A 196 -6.31 11.89 17.13
C GLN A 196 -6.04 12.22 18.59
N ASP A 197 -4.86 12.78 18.90
CA ASP A 197 -4.42 13.25 20.22
C ASP A 197 -4.74 14.74 20.38
#